data_c5e3e349b79c8e45ffe7948f24c5572a
#
_entry.id   c5e3e349b79c8e45ffe7948f24c5572a
#
_cell.length_a   1.000
_cell.length_b   1.000
_cell.length_c   1.000
_cell.angle_alpha   90.00
_cell.angle_beta   90.00
_cell.angle_gamma   90.00
#
_symmetry.space_group_name_H-M   'P 1'
#
loop_
_entity.id
_entity.type
_entity.pdbx_description
1 polymer ?
#
loop_
_entity_poly.entity_id
_entity_poly.type
_entity_poly.pdbx_seq_one_letter_code
_entity_poly.pdbx_strand_id
1 'polypeptide(L)'
;MKKNASRILLSTFIVTLFSWQQGKAQVPSQSTDVMLQAFYWNSFTDSSWKNLKTQTTEISQNFDLIWLPPSGNAVTTSSMGYLPIYYFDQTSSFGTQADLKSLIALFKTNGTRCLADIVINHRNGRYSWTDFPSETYNGVAYSWGSEAICKGDECVAQGHPATGAADTGENYAAARDIDHSNLNVQNTIKAYMSFLKNDIGYDGWRYDLVKGYSGVYNAMYNDAAGAYMSVGECWDGNYDVVYNWIKSANYKSTAFDFPLKYAINNAFSSNNMTNLKSNNGSSIQPAG
;
A
#
# COMPACT_ATOMS: atom_id res chain seq x y z
N MET A 1 63.02 -46.10 -19.29
CA MET A 1 62.14 -45.12 -19.90
C MET A 1 60.82 -45.09 -19.09
N LYS A 2 60.65 -44.07 -18.24
CA LYS A 2 59.43 -43.91 -17.45
C LYS A 2 58.58 -42.84 -18.14
N LYS A 3 57.34 -43.15 -18.58
CA LYS A 3 56.38 -42.22 -19.16
C LYS A 3 55.61 -41.55 -18.02
N ASN A 4 55.78 -40.25 -17.87
CA ASN A 4 54.94 -39.42 -17.00
C ASN A 4 53.64 -39.13 -17.71
N ALA A 5 52.52 -39.56 -17.14
CA ALA A 5 51.18 -39.18 -17.56
C ALA A 5 50.71 -38.01 -16.72
N SER A 6 50.67 -36.82 -17.33
CA SER A 6 50.03 -35.62 -16.73
C SER A 6 48.51 -35.80 -16.73
N ARG A 7 47.92 -35.83 -15.53
CA ARG A 7 46.47 -35.75 -15.34
C ARG A 7 46.05 -34.25 -15.36
N ILE A 8 45.32 -33.88 -16.38
CA ILE A 8 44.65 -32.57 -16.45
C ILE A 8 43.35 -32.71 -15.63
N LEU A 9 43.26 -32.00 -14.49
CA LEU A 9 42.04 -31.84 -13.74
C LEU A 9 41.19 -30.77 -14.43
N LEU A 10 40.09 -31.16 -15.04
CA LEU A 10 39.09 -30.24 -15.60
C LEU A 10 38.12 -29.89 -14.46
N SER A 11 38.27 -28.72 -13.85
CA SER A 11 37.33 -28.19 -12.86
C SER A 11 36.12 -27.60 -13.59
N THR A 12 35.02 -28.33 -13.56
CA THR A 12 33.74 -27.84 -14.06
C THR A 12 33.16 -26.85 -13.05
N PHE A 13 33.22 -25.58 -13.38
CA PHE A 13 32.50 -24.53 -12.64
C PHE A 13 31.00 -24.64 -12.95
N ILE A 14 30.21 -25.16 -12.03
CA ILE A 14 28.75 -25.10 -12.09
C ILE A 14 28.34 -23.68 -11.66
N VAL A 15 28.05 -22.80 -12.62
CA VAL A 15 27.39 -21.51 -12.36
C VAL A 15 25.92 -21.80 -12.16
N THR A 16 25.48 -21.88 -10.92
CA THR A 16 24.06 -21.88 -10.57
C THR A 16 23.53 -20.47 -10.81
N LEU A 17 22.86 -20.27 -11.93
CA LEU A 17 22.05 -19.08 -12.19
C LEU A 17 20.86 -19.11 -11.21
N PHE A 18 21.00 -18.42 -10.09
CA PHE A 18 19.83 -18.03 -9.30
C PHE A 18 19.01 -17.04 -10.14
N SER A 19 17.98 -17.51 -10.81
CA SER A 19 16.94 -16.64 -11.33
C SER A 19 16.24 -16.01 -10.13
N TRP A 20 16.55 -14.76 -9.86
CA TRP A 20 15.72 -13.94 -8.97
C TRP A 20 14.37 -13.78 -9.68
N GLN A 21 13.40 -14.60 -9.30
CA GLN A 21 12.02 -14.27 -9.59
C GLN A 21 11.71 -12.99 -8.78
N GLN A 22 11.70 -11.87 -9.47
CA GLN A 22 11.11 -10.64 -8.91
C GLN A 22 9.66 -10.96 -8.59
N GLY A 23 9.36 -11.01 -7.31
CA GLY A 23 8.00 -11.22 -6.83
C GLY A 23 7.10 -10.13 -7.43
N LYS A 24 6.16 -10.51 -8.27
CA LYS A 24 5.14 -9.60 -8.77
C LYS A 24 4.20 -9.34 -7.60
N ALA A 25 4.06 -8.08 -7.18
CA ALA A 25 3.08 -7.66 -6.17
C ALA A 25 1.63 -7.65 -6.73
N GLN A 26 1.39 -8.42 -7.74
CA GLN A 26 0.10 -8.65 -8.34
C GLN A 26 -0.56 -9.83 -7.62
N VAL A 27 -1.89 -9.77 -7.43
CA VAL A 27 -2.65 -10.94 -6.97
C VAL A 27 -2.22 -12.14 -7.81
N PRO A 28 -1.86 -13.27 -7.18
CA PRO A 28 -1.49 -14.46 -7.94
C PRO A 28 -2.59 -14.80 -8.94
N SER A 29 -2.22 -15.11 -10.17
CA SER A 29 -3.18 -15.52 -11.19
C SER A 29 -3.98 -16.71 -10.66
N GLN A 30 -5.30 -16.65 -10.75
CA GLN A 30 -6.24 -17.63 -10.19
C GLN A 30 -6.29 -17.66 -8.64
N SER A 31 -5.96 -16.57 -7.97
CA SER A 31 -6.21 -16.46 -6.53
C SER A 31 -7.70 -16.59 -6.24
N THR A 32 -8.01 -17.41 -5.25
CA THR A 32 -9.36 -17.54 -4.67
C THR A 32 -9.44 -16.85 -3.32
N ASP A 33 -8.43 -16.06 -2.96
CA ASP A 33 -8.33 -15.42 -1.66
C ASP A 33 -9.52 -14.49 -1.41
N VAL A 34 -10.16 -14.66 -0.27
CA VAL A 34 -11.23 -13.79 0.22
C VAL A 34 -10.66 -12.83 1.24
N MET A 35 -10.85 -11.51 1.00
CA MET A 35 -10.32 -10.46 1.87
C MET A 35 -11.43 -9.84 2.71
N LEU A 36 -11.19 -9.76 4.04
CA LEU A 36 -12.01 -8.99 4.97
C LEU A 36 -11.42 -7.59 5.15
N GLN A 37 -12.23 -6.54 4.94
CA GLN A 37 -11.95 -5.22 5.50
C GLN A 37 -12.30 -5.26 6.99
N ALA A 38 -11.29 -5.25 7.87
CA ALA A 38 -11.45 -5.48 9.30
C ALA A 38 -11.76 -4.21 10.10
N PHE A 39 -12.39 -3.23 9.48
CA PHE A 39 -12.75 -1.95 10.11
C PHE A 39 -13.91 -1.28 9.37
N TYR A 40 -14.55 -0.35 10.04
CA TYR A 40 -15.50 0.60 9.49
C TYR A 40 -15.18 2.01 9.99
N TRP A 41 -15.80 3.03 9.42
CA TRP A 41 -15.50 4.42 9.80
C TRP A 41 -15.79 4.67 11.28
N ASN A 42 -14.82 5.26 11.98
CA ASN A 42 -14.78 5.46 13.44
C ASN A 42 -14.64 4.18 14.29
N SER A 43 -14.30 3.04 13.72
CA SER A 43 -14.13 1.79 14.46
C SER A 43 -13.03 1.84 15.53
N PHE A 44 -12.15 2.82 15.52
CA PHE A 44 -11.17 3.04 16.58
C PHE A 44 -11.80 3.32 17.94
N THR A 45 -13.09 3.69 18.01
CA THR A 45 -13.81 3.96 19.26
C THR A 45 -14.16 2.68 20.03
N ASP A 46 -14.31 1.58 19.34
CA ASP A 46 -14.81 0.30 19.88
C ASP A 46 -14.02 -0.93 19.43
N SER A 47 -13.10 -0.76 18.49
CA SER A 47 -12.25 -1.84 17.99
C SER A 47 -10.78 -1.43 18.07
N SER A 48 -10.01 -2.13 18.90
CA SER A 48 -8.57 -1.99 19.02
C SER A 48 -7.85 -3.21 18.48
N TRP A 49 -6.53 -3.12 18.30
CA TRP A 49 -5.70 -4.31 17.97
C TRP A 49 -5.94 -5.46 18.96
N LYS A 50 -6.14 -5.14 20.24
CA LYS A 50 -6.43 -6.14 21.28
C LYS A 50 -7.79 -6.80 21.09
N ASN A 51 -8.82 -6.03 20.74
CA ASN A 51 -10.16 -6.56 20.49
C ASN A 51 -10.16 -7.46 19.25
N LEU A 52 -9.58 -6.98 18.14
CA LEU A 52 -9.50 -7.77 16.91
C LEU A 52 -8.71 -9.06 17.12
N LYS A 53 -7.69 -9.04 17.99
CA LYS A 53 -6.89 -10.21 18.35
C LYS A 53 -7.74 -11.35 18.94
N THR A 54 -8.81 -11.05 19.65
CA THR A 54 -9.70 -12.07 20.23
C THR A 54 -10.53 -12.79 19.16
N GLN A 55 -10.65 -12.23 17.96
CA GLN A 55 -11.48 -12.73 16.86
C GLN A 55 -10.65 -13.44 15.77
N THR A 56 -9.32 -13.47 15.91
CA THR A 56 -8.42 -13.97 14.85
C THR A 56 -8.72 -15.39 14.41
N THR A 57 -9.07 -16.29 15.33
CA THR A 57 -9.37 -17.69 15.01
C THR A 57 -10.59 -17.81 14.13
N GLU A 58 -11.68 -17.12 14.47
CA GLU A 58 -12.94 -17.14 13.70
C GLU A 58 -12.75 -16.48 12.32
N ILE A 59 -12.07 -15.33 12.28
CA ILE A 59 -11.77 -14.64 11.03
C ILE A 59 -10.95 -15.53 10.11
N SER A 60 -9.90 -16.16 10.62
CA SER A 60 -9.00 -17.00 9.81
C SER A 60 -9.62 -18.27 9.26
N GLN A 61 -10.76 -18.71 9.82
CA GLN A 61 -11.53 -19.83 9.26
C GLN A 61 -12.31 -19.47 7.99
N ASN A 62 -12.52 -18.16 7.75
CA ASN A 62 -13.39 -17.67 6.70
C ASN A 62 -12.71 -16.74 5.68
N PHE A 63 -11.53 -16.20 6.02
CA PHE A 63 -10.85 -15.21 5.20
C PHE A 63 -9.35 -15.52 5.08
N ASP A 64 -8.85 -15.42 3.86
CA ASP A 64 -7.43 -15.64 3.54
C ASP A 64 -6.59 -14.39 3.77
N LEU A 65 -7.22 -13.23 3.58
CA LEU A 65 -6.62 -11.92 3.70
C LEU A 65 -7.41 -11.03 4.66
N ILE A 66 -6.70 -10.20 5.40
CA ILE A 66 -7.31 -9.18 6.24
C ILE A 66 -6.68 -7.81 5.94
N TRP A 67 -7.51 -6.84 5.57
CA TRP A 67 -7.10 -5.45 5.40
C TRP A 67 -7.34 -4.70 6.71
N LEU A 68 -6.25 -4.29 7.34
CA LEU A 68 -6.24 -3.50 8.57
C LEU A 68 -6.26 -2.00 8.25
N PRO A 69 -6.87 -1.16 9.11
CA PRO A 69 -6.86 0.29 8.92
C PRO A 69 -5.44 0.87 8.99
N PRO A 70 -5.23 2.14 8.54
CA PRO A 70 -3.94 2.79 8.67
C PRO A 70 -3.40 2.70 10.09
N SER A 71 -2.21 2.15 10.25
CA SER A 71 -1.61 1.86 11.55
C SER A 71 -0.59 2.90 12.00
N GLY A 72 -0.22 3.84 11.10
CA GLY A 72 0.72 4.91 11.40
C GLY A 72 0.18 5.95 12.38
N ASN A 73 1.09 6.59 13.11
CA ASN A 73 0.76 7.71 13.99
C ASN A 73 0.30 8.91 13.14
N ALA A 74 -0.88 9.42 13.45
CA ALA A 74 -1.61 10.43 12.67
C ALA A 74 -1.85 11.72 13.49
N VAL A 75 -2.50 12.69 12.87
CA VAL A 75 -2.76 14.04 13.43
C VAL A 75 -3.42 14.00 14.81
N THR A 76 -4.25 13.02 15.07
CA THR A 76 -4.89 12.84 16.38
C THR A 76 -4.86 11.38 16.82
N THR A 77 -4.91 11.17 18.13
CA THR A 77 -5.04 9.85 18.76
C THR A 77 -6.48 9.31 18.71
N SER A 78 -7.37 10.00 18.02
CA SER A 78 -8.79 9.64 17.86
C SER A 78 -9.18 9.82 16.41
N SER A 79 -8.56 9.03 15.51
CA SER A 79 -8.79 9.08 14.07
C SER A 79 -8.61 7.73 13.41
N MET A 80 -9.11 7.60 12.19
CA MET A 80 -8.89 6.41 11.36
C MET A 80 -7.45 6.26 10.83
N GLY A 81 -6.62 7.31 10.93
CA GLY A 81 -5.22 7.27 10.50
C GLY A 81 -4.95 7.80 9.09
N TYR A 82 -5.96 8.31 8.38
CA TYR A 82 -5.80 8.79 6.99
C TYR A 82 -5.12 10.17 6.86
N LEU A 83 -4.64 10.76 7.95
CA LEU A 83 -3.80 11.95 7.95
C LEU A 83 -2.48 11.65 8.70
N PRO A 84 -1.57 10.85 8.09
CA PRO A 84 -0.36 10.39 8.76
C PRO A 84 0.61 11.54 9.00
N ILE A 85 1.27 11.50 10.17
CA ILE A 85 2.42 12.36 10.52
C ILE A 85 3.72 11.54 10.49
N TYR A 86 3.67 10.32 11.05
CA TYR A 86 4.84 9.46 11.16
C TYR A 86 4.67 8.19 10.33
N TYR A 87 5.71 7.80 9.61
CA TYR A 87 5.76 6.56 8.84
C TYR A 87 6.35 5.40 9.64
N PHE A 88 7.31 5.67 10.53
CA PHE A 88 8.00 4.62 11.28
C PHE A 88 7.49 4.46 12.73
N ASP A 89 6.51 5.24 13.17
CA ASP A 89 5.77 5.04 14.40
C ASP A 89 4.37 4.48 14.08
N GLN A 90 4.13 3.23 14.48
CA GLN A 90 2.86 2.52 14.28
C GLN A 90 1.99 2.50 15.53
N THR A 91 2.14 3.48 16.41
CA THR A 91 1.23 3.73 17.53
C THR A 91 0.08 4.62 17.07
N SER A 92 -1.12 4.08 17.03
CA SER A 92 -2.31 4.74 16.48
C SER A 92 -3.49 4.71 17.44
N SER A 93 -4.63 5.22 16.99
CA SER A 93 -5.91 5.13 17.73
C SER A 93 -6.34 3.69 18.02
N PHE A 94 -5.85 2.73 17.23
CA PHE A 94 -6.18 1.31 17.39
C PHE A 94 -5.30 0.60 18.43
N GLY A 95 -4.22 1.20 18.88
CA GLY A 95 -3.32 0.64 19.89
C GLY A 95 -1.84 0.83 19.60
N THR A 96 -1.00 0.18 20.38
CA THR A 96 0.46 0.29 20.28
C THR A 96 1.00 -0.54 19.12
N GLN A 97 2.20 -0.18 18.64
CA GLN A 97 2.93 -0.98 17.64
C GLN A 97 3.16 -2.43 18.12
N ALA A 98 3.37 -2.64 19.41
CA ALA A 98 3.54 -3.98 19.97
C ALA A 98 2.25 -4.82 19.88
N ASP A 99 1.09 -4.20 20.14
CA ASP A 99 -0.21 -4.85 20.00
C ASP A 99 -0.47 -5.23 18.52
N LEU A 100 -0.17 -4.31 17.59
CA LEU A 100 -0.28 -4.55 16.15
C LEU A 100 0.59 -5.73 15.69
N LYS A 101 1.88 -5.74 16.06
CA LYS A 101 2.79 -6.84 15.72
C LYS A 101 2.29 -8.18 16.27
N SER A 102 1.77 -8.18 17.49
CA SER A 102 1.20 -9.37 18.10
C SER A 102 -0.07 -9.86 17.40
N LEU A 103 -0.93 -8.94 16.92
CA LEU A 103 -2.10 -9.26 16.12
C LEU A 103 -1.71 -9.90 14.78
N ILE A 104 -0.80 -9.25 14.04
CA ILE A 104 -0.33 -9.74 12.73
C ILE A 104 0.32 -11.13 12.86
N ALA A 105 1.15 -11.32 13.89
CA ALA A 105 1.79 -12.62 14.14
C ALA A 105 0.76 -13.73 14.39
N LEU A 106 -0.33 -13.41 15.09
CA LEU A 106 -1.39 -14.38 15.36
C LEU A 106 -2.20 -14.72 14.10
N PHE A 107 -2.54 -13.73 13.27
CA PHE A 107 -3.17 -13.97 11.97
C PHE A 107 -2.30 -14.89 11.08
N LYS A 108 -1.00 -14.62 11.01
CA LYS A 108 -0.05 -15.48 10.28
C LYS A 108 -0.01 -16.91 10.80
N THR A 109 -0.02 -17.08 12.11
CA THR A 109 -0.07 -18.41 12.74
C THR A 109 -1.34 -19.16 12.36
N ASN A 110 -2.44 -18.46 12.18
CA ASN A 110 -3.72 -19.01 11.76
C ASN A 110 -3.88 -19.13 10.23
N GLY A 111 -2.85 -18.75 9.45
CA GLY A 111 -2.84 -18.88 7.99
C GLY A 111 -3.39 -17.68 7.22
N THR A 112 -3.80 -16.60 7.88
CA THR A 112 -4.32 -15.38 7.25
C THR A 112 -3.21 -14.34 7.06
N ARG A 113 -3.13 -13.74 5.87
CA ARG A 113 -2.19 -12.67 5.54
C ARG A 113 -2.79 -11.31 5.87
N CYS A 114 -1.94 -10.40 6.35
CA CYS A 114 -2.35 -9.05 6.71
C CYS A 114 -1.91 -8.02 5.66
N LEU A 115 -2.84 -7.18 5.22
CA LEU A 115 -2.59 -6.05 4.33
C LEU A 115 -2.62 -4.75 5.13
N ALA A 116 -1.57 -3.92 4.95
CA ALA A 116 -1.54 -2.58 5.49
C ALA A 116 -2.32 -1.60 4.61
N ASP A 117 -3.01 -0.66 5.20
CA ASP A 117 -3.55 0.52 4.51
C ASP A 117 -2.43 1.57 4.39
N ILE A 118 -2.01 1.85 3.16
CA ILE A 118 -0.86 2.70 2.84
C ILE A 118 -1.34 4.07 2.39
N VAL A 119 -1.15 5.06 3.25
CA VAL A 119 -1.49 6.47 2.97
C VAL A 119 -0.20 7.21 2.64
N ILE A 120 0.07 7.37 1.35
CA ILE A 120 1.29 8.02 0.84
C ILE A 120 1.00 9.11 -0.20
N ASN A 121 -0.25 9.27 -0.63
CA ASN A 121 -0.63 10.40 -1.47
C ASN A 121 -0.30 11.73 -0.80
N HIS A 122 -0.57 11.80 0.50
CA HIS A 122 -0.46 13.01 1.30
C HIS A 122 0.13 12.71 2.68
N ARG A 123 0.63 13.76 3.32
CA ARG A 123 1.17 13.70 4.68
C ARG A 123 0.91 15.00 5.41
N ASN A 124 0.65 14.95 6.70
CA ASN A 124 0.54 16.13 7.54
C ASN A 124 1.88 16.48 8.20
N GLY A 125 2.10 17.78 8.40
CA GLY A 125 3.08 18.26 9.33
C GLY A 125 2.63 18.05 10.78
N ARG A 126 3.55 18.20 11.73
CA ARG A 126 3.29 17.97 13.15
C ARG A 126 2.47 19.09 13.79
N TYR A 127 2.81 20.33 13.52
CA TYR A 127 2.17 21.54 14.07
C TYR A 127 1.83 22.57 13.01
N SER A 128 2.40 22.43 11.82
CA SER A 128 2.16 23.30 10.68
C SER A 128 2.03 22.49 9.39
N TRP A 129 1.95 23.19 8.26
CA TRP A 129 1.79 22.54 6.96
C TRP A 129 3.03 21.78 6.48
N THR A 130 4.22 22.20 6.87
CA THR A 130 5.48 21.75 6.26
C THR A 130 6.48 21.20 7.27
N ASP A 131 6.15 21.15 8.55
CA ASP A 131 7.02 20.69 9.62
C ASP A 131 6.96 19.17 9.79
N PHE A 132 7.20 18.44 8.71
CA PHE A 132 7.31 16.99 8.76
C PHE A 132 8.37 16.54 9.77
N PRO A 133 8.06 15.61 10.69
CA PRO A 133 9.04 15.12 11.61
C PRO A 133 10.17 14.38 10.90
N SER A 134 11.39 14.57 11.37
CA SER A 134 12.50 13.68 10.99
C SER A 134 12.34 12.35 11.72
N GLU A 135 12.44 11.25 10.99
CA GLU A 135 12.33 9.89 11.51
C GLU A 135 13.61 9.12 11.17
N THR A 136 13.91 8.09 11.96
CA THR A 136 15.09 7.25 11.73
C THR A 136 14.70 5.79 11.62
N TYR A 137 15.17 5.13 10.57
CA TYR A 137 15.02 3.69 10.38
C TYR A 137 16.33 3.08 9.90
N ASN A 138 16.76 1.99 10.53
CA ASN A 138 18.04 1.30 10.26
C ASN A 138 19.26 2.24 10.22
N GLY A 139 19.29 3.23 11.13
CA GLY A 139 20.39 4.19 11.22
C GLY A 139 20.39 5.29 10.15
N VAL A 140 19.40 5.33 9.27
CA VAL A 140 19.21 6.37 8.25
C VAL A 140 18.14 7.35 8.71
N ALA A 141 18.45 8.64 8.67
CA ALA A 141 17.49 9.71 8.96
C ALA A 141 16.71 10.07 7.69
N TYR A 142 15.38 10.16 7.81
CA TYR A 142 14.45 10.56 6.76
C TYR A 142 13.78 11.86 7.19
N SER A 143 14.00 12.93 6.46
CA SER A 143 13.41 14.24 6.73
C SER A 143 13.00 14.90 5.43
N TRP A 144 11.84 15.58 5.46
CA TRP A 144 11.25 16.27 4.34
C TRP A 144 11.06 17.74 4.67
N GLY A 145 11.21 18.60 3.67
CA GLY A 145 10.85 20.01 3.70
C GLY A 145 9.82 20.31 2.60
N SER A 146 9.77 21.58 2.21
CA SER A 146 8.85 22.06 1.14
C SER A 146 9.09 21.41 -0.22
N GLU A 147 10.29 20.86 -0.45
CA GLU A 147 10.66 20.14 -1.67
C GLU A 147 9.97 18.79 -1.83
N ALA A 148 9.38 18.27 -0.75
CA ALA A 148 8.58 17.06 -0.78
C ALA A 148 7.10 17.30 -1.08
N ILE A 149 6.68 18.57 -1.18
CA ILE A 149 5.29 18.97 -1.41
C ILE A 149 5.12 19.36 -2.86
N CYS A 150 4.10 18.81 -3.52
CA CYS A 150 3.78 19.11 -4.92
C CYS A 150 3.56 20.62 -5.14
N LYS A 151 4.14 21.13 -6.23
CA LYS A 151 3.95 22.52 -6.63
C LYS A 151 2.46 22.78 -6.94
N GLY A 152 1.88 23.75 -6.27
CA GLY A 152 0.48 24.11 -6.42
C GLY A 152 -0.41 23.57 -5.31
N ASP A 153 0.16 22.83 -4.33
CA ASP A 153 -0.55 22.50 -3.10
C ASP A 153 -1.14 23.76 -2.45
N GLU A 154 -2.34 23.63 -1.87
CA GLU A 154 -3.07 24.75 -1.28
C GLU A 154 -2.35 25.44 -0.12
N CYS A 155 -1.32 24.81 0.47
CA CYS A 155 -0.50 25.43 1.51
C CYS A 155 0.16 26.72 1.05
N VAL A 156 0.41 26.87 -0.26
CA VAL A 156 0.97 28.11 -0.85
C VAL A 156 0.02 29.28 -0.64
N ALA A 157 -1.28 29.08 -0.79
CA ALA A 157 -2.28 30.12 -0.54
C ALA A 157 -2.36 30.55 0.94
N GLN A 158 -1.82 29.73 1.83
CA GLN A 158 -1.74 30.01 3.28
C GLN A 158 -0.36 30.53 3.71
N GLY A 159 0.53 30.83 2.76
CA GLY A 159 1.87 31.37 3.03
C GLY A 159 2.93 30.33 3.35
N HIS A 160 2.67 29.04 3.12
CA HIS A 160 3.65 27.98 3.27
C HIS A 160 4.22 27.57 1.91
N PRO A 161 5.53 27.34 1.80
CA PRO A 161 6.15 26.98 0.52
C PRO A 161 5.84 25.53 0.14
N ALA A 162 5.55 25.32 -1.16
CA ALA A 162 5.54 24.01 -1.83
C ALA A 162 6.47 24.12 -3.05
N THR A 163 7.62 23.47 -2.99
CA THR A 163 8.72 23.66 -3.97
C THR A 163 9.08 22.39 -4.74
N GLY A 164 8.30 21.34 -4.58
CA GLY A 164 8.40 20.10 -5.35
C GLY A 164 8.02 20.26 -6.82
N ALA A 165 7.98 19.18 -7.55
CA ALA A 165 7.49 19.15 -8.93
C ALA A 165 5.96 19.34 -8.98
N ALA A 166 5.41 19.45 -10.21
CA ALA A 166 3.97 19.41 -10.40
C ALA A 166 3.42 18.06 -9.95
N ASP A 167 2.21 18.08 -9.40
CA ASP A 167 1.50 16.86 -9.07
C ASP A 167 1.32 15.97 -10.30
N THR A 168 1.34 14.64 -10.08
CA THR A 168 1.20 13.63 -11.14
C THR A 168 -0.19 12.99 -11.15
N GLY A 169 -1.09 13.44 -10.30
CA GLY A 169 -2.46 12.97 -10.17
C GLY A 169 -3.45 14.06 -9.80
N GLU A 170 -4.48 13.70 -9.04
CA GLU A 170 -5.52 14.60 -8.57
C GLU A 170 -5.11 15.28 -7.26
N ASN A 171 -5.35 16.58 -7.15
CA ASN A 171 -5.06 17.37 -5.95
C ASN A 171 -5.91 16.94 -4.74
N TYR A 172 -5.33 16.96 -3.54
CA TYR A 172 -5.99 16.62 -2.28
C TYR A 172 -5.81 17.72 -1.24
N ALA A 173 -6.84 18.51 -0.99
CA ALA A 173 -6.77 19.75 -0.22
C ALA A 173 -6.78 19.56 1.33
N ALA A 174 -6.82 18.35 1.86
CA ALA A 174 -6.92 18.11 3.31
C ALA A 174 -5.56 17.87 3.99
N ALA A 175 -4.51 17.64 3.22
CA ALA A 175 -3.13 17.44 3.69
C ALA A 175 -2.16 17.74 2.55
N ARG A 176 -0.85 17.74 2.82
CA ARG A 176 0.15 18.09 1.79
C ARG A 176 0.28 16.96 0.77
N ASP A 177 0.00 17.26 -0.50
CA ASP A 177 0.26 16.36 -1.61
C ASP A 177 1.75 16.12 -1.77
N ILE A 178 2.15 14.87 -1.77
CA ILE A 178 3.56 14.50 -1.74
C ILE A 178 4.12 14.30 -3.15
N ASP A 179 5.24 14.98 -3.44
CA ASP A 179 5.96 14.87 -4.70
C ASP A 179 6.69 13.51 -4.80
N HIS A 180 6.03 12.53 -5.38
CA HIS A 180 6.62 11.21 -5.63
C HIS A 180 7.76 11.20 -6.66
N SER A 181 7.98 12.28 -7.41
CA SER A 181 9.15 12.41 -8.29
C SER A 181 10.44 12.75 -7.52
N ASN A 182 10.31 13.24 -6.29
CA ASN A 182 11.43 13.56 -5.42
C ASN A 182 12.10 12.28 -4.90
N LEU A 183 13.42 12.15 -5.13
CA LEU A 183 14.18 10.96 -4.73
C LEU A 183 14.22 10.73 -3.21
N ASN A 184 14.22 11.80 -2.40
CA ASN A 184 14.16 11.67 -0.94
C ASN A 184 12.80 11.09 -0.49
N VAL A 185 11.71 11.54 -1.10
CA VAL A 185 10.37 10.98 -0.90
C VAL A 185 10.35 9.50 -1.28
N GLN A 186 10.83 9.16 -2.48
CA GLN A 186 10.88 7.77 -2.93
C GLN A 186 11.68 6.88 -1.99
N ASN A 187 12.85 7.33 -1.53
CA ASN A 187 13.70 6.57 -0.62
C ASN A 187 13.03 6.39 0.74
N THR A 188 12.37 7.41 1.25
CA THR A 188 11.60 7.33 2.50
C THR A 188 10.47 6.33 2.40
N ILE A 189 9.67 6.39 1.33
CA ILE A 189 8.52 5.47 1.15
C ILE A 189 9.00 4.03 0.95
N LYS A 190 10.06 3.79 0.18
CA LYS A 190 10.66 2.45 0.06
C LYS A 190 11.12 1.90 1.41
N ALA A 191 11.74 2.73 2.24
CA ALA A 191 12.14 2.36 3.58
C ALA A 191 10.94 2.07 4.48
N TYR A 192 9.89 2.90 4.39
CA TYR A 192 8.63 2.69 5.10
C TYR A 192 7.96 1.35 4.72
N MET A 193 7.85 1.05 3.43
CA MET A 193 7.31 -0.23 2.95
C MET A 193 8.14 -1.42 3.44
N SER A 194 9.48 -1.29 3.44
CA SER A 194 10.38 -2.29 3.99
C SER A 194 10.17 -2.49 5.49
N PHE A 195 10.02 -1.41 6.25
CA PHE A 195 9.71 -1.44 7.67
C PHE A 195 8.38 -2.14 7.96
N LEU A 196 7.33 -1.78 7.23
CA LEU A 196 6.01 -2.42 7.41
C LEU A 196 6.08 -3.93 7.16
N LYS A 197 6.83 -4.37 6.16
CA LYS A 197 6.98 -5.78 5.85
C LYS A 197 7.86 -6.52 6.86
N ASN A 198 9.06 -6.00 7.12
CA ASN A 198 10.10 -6.76 7.81
C ASN A 198 10.02 -6.61 9.34
N ASP A 199 9.62 -5.44 9.83
CA ASP A 199 9.59 -5.15 11.27
C ASP A 199 8.19 -5.26 11.87
N ILE A 200 7.16 -4.79 11.14
CA ILE A 200 5.77 -4.89 11.58
C ILE A 200 5.17 -6.24 11.20
N GLY A 201 5.43 -6.71 9.98
CA GLY A 201 5.08 -8.04 9.55
C GLY A 201 3.95 -8.13 8.54
N TYR A 202 3.53 -7.06 7.92
CA TYR A 202 2.51 -7.08 6.86
C TYR A 202 2.96 -7.89 5.64
N ASP A 203 1.99 -8.43 4.91
CA ASP A 203 2.23 -9.28 3.74
C ASP A 203 1.98 -8.55 2.42
N GLY A 204 1.10 -7.55 2.43
CA GLY A 204 0.68 -6.81 1.25
C GLY A 204 0.07 -5.46 1.60
N TRP A 205 -0.48 -4.79 0.59
CA TRP A 205 -0.90 -3.41 0.69
C TRP A 205 -2.28 -3.14 0.10
N ARG A 206 -3.04 -2.26 0.75
CA ARG A 206 -4.07 -1.45 0.12
C ARG A 206 -3.54 -0.02 0.06
N TYR A 207 -3.43 0.54 -1.13
CA TYR A 207 -3.02 1.92 -1.32
C TYR A 207 -4.23 2.85 -1.29
N ASP A 208 -4.18 3.83 -0.42
CA ASP A 208 -5.15 4.90 -0.30
C ASP A 208 -5.03 5.91 -1.44
N LEU A 209 -6.15 6.44 -1.93
CA LEU A 209 -6.27 7.56 -2.86
C LEU A 209 -5.25 7.54 -4.01
N VAL A 210 -5.18 6.42 -4.76
CA VAL A 210 -4.18 6.25 -5.81
C VAL A 210 -4.39 7.11 -7.06
N LYS A 211 -5.50 7.85 -7.15
CA LYS A 211 -5.72 8.85 -8.20
C LYS A 211 -4.86 10.10 -7.99
N GLY A 212 -4.38 10.33 -6.77
CA GLY A 212 -3.60 11.50 -6.41
C GLY A 212 -2.13 11.45 -6.87
N TYR A 213 -1.65 10.33 -7.44
CA TYR A 213 -0.29 10.24 -7.97
C TYR A 213 -0.18 9.14 -9.03
N SER A 214 0.86 9.21 -9.87
CA SER A 214 1.04 8.25 -10.97
C SER A 214 1.25 6.82 -10.47
N GLY A 215 0.56 5.85 -11.07
CA GLY A 215 0.68 4.42 -10.75
C GLY A 215 2.09 3.83 -10.91
N VAL A 216 2.97 4.49 -11.67
CA VAL A 216 4.38 4.06 -11.79
C VAL A 216 5.10 4.01 -10.44
N TYR A 217 4.70 4.88 -9.50
CA TYR A 217 5.28 4.90 -8.15
C TYR A 217 4.79 3.72 -7.32
N ASN A 218 3.51 3.29 -7.45
CA ASN A 218 3.01 2.06 -6.82
C ASN A 218 3.81 0.85 -7.29
N ALA A 219 4.09 0.75 -8.60
CA ALA A 219 4.92 -0.32 -9.14
C ALA A 219 6.32 -0.33 -8.53
N MET A 220 6.95 0.83 -8.44
CA MET A 220 8.28 1.00 -7.85
C MET A 220 8.33 0.61 -6.37
N TYR A 221 7.33 1.01 -5.58
CA TYR A 221 7.26 0.68 -4.15
C TYR A 221 6.98 -0.80 -3.92
N ASN A 222 6.11 -1.40 -4.74
CA ASN A 222 5.86 -2.84 -4.70
C ASN A 222 7.12 -3.65 -5.01
N ASP A 223 7.91 -3.24 -6.00
CA ASP A 223 9.19 -3.88 -6.33
C ASP A 223 10.19 -3.81 -5.15
N ALA A 224 10.25 -2.65 -4.51
CA ALA A 224 11.18 -2.45 -3.39
C ALA A 224 10.84 -3.31 -2.16
N ALA A 225 9.55 -3.52 -1.87
CA ALA A 225 9.09 -4.24 -0.70
C ALA A 225 8.77 -5.72 -0.94
N GLY A 226 8.48 -6.13 -2.18
CA GLY A 226 8.13 -7.51 -2.52
C GLY A 226 6.86 -7.99 -1.82
N ALA A 227 5.76 -7.26 -1.96
CA ALA A 227 4.46 -7.61 -1.37
C ALA A 227 3.88 -8.90 -1.95
N TYR A 228 3.08 -9.63 -1.16
CA TYR A 228 2.27 -10.75 -1.65
C TYR A 228 1.27 -10.28 -2.70
N MET A 229 0.55 -9.20 -2.40
CA MET A 229 -0.36 -8.51 -3.31
C MET A 229 -0.48 -7.03 -2.95
N SER A 230 -0.99 -6.23 -3.87
CA SER A 230 -1.50 -4.91 -3.56
C SER A 230 -2.78 -4.60 -4.32
N VAL A 231 -3.62 -3.76 -3.72
CA VAL A 231 -4.85 -3.23 -4.30
C VAL A 231 -4.90 -1.73 -4.12
N GLY A 232 -5.18 -0.98 -5.18
CA GLY A 232 -5.29 0.47 -5.15
C GLY A 232 -6.73 0.95 -5.03
N GLU A 233 -6.96 2.00 -4.26
CA GLU A 233 -8.22 2.73 -4.24
C GLU A 233 -8.28 3.73 -5.38
N CYS A 234 -8.47 3.24 -6.61
CA CYS A 234 -8.77 4.07 -7.77
C CYS A 234 -10.27 4.37 -7.82
N TRP A 235 -10.71 5.31 -7.00
CA TRP A 235 -12.15 5.58 -6.80
C TRP A 235 -12.76 6.27 -8.02
N ASP A 236 -13.16 5.48 -8.99
CA ASP A 236 -13.83 5.95 -10.20
C ASP A 236 -14.84 4.92 -10.72
N GLY A 237 -15.98 5.39 -11.22
CA GLY A 237 -16.99 4.55 -11.86
C GLY A 237 -16.70 4.23 -13.32
N ASN A 238 -15.68 4.85 -13.91
CA ASN A 238 -15.29 4.62 -15.29
C ASN A 238 -14.24 3.51 -15.37
N TYR A 239 -14.56 2.46 -16.14
CA TYR A 239 -13.67 1.33 -16.39
C TYR A 239 -12.29 1.76 -16.90
N ASP A 240 -12.26 2.65 -17.89
CA ASP A 240 -11.01 3.05 -18.53
C ASP A 240 -10.08 3.79 -17.57
N VAL A 241 -10.62 4.58 -16.63
CA VAL A 241 -9.83 5.26 -15.61
C VAL A 241 -9.14 4.24 -14.71
N VAL A 242 -9.89 3.28 -14.18
CA VAL A 242 -9.35 2.25 -13.28
C VAL A 242 -8.36 1.33 -14.02
N TYR A 243 -8.71 0.90 -15.23
CA TYR A 243 -7.84 0.06 -16.05
C TYR A 243 -6.53 0.77 -16.42
N ASN A 244 -6.60 2.04 -16.84
CA ASN A 244 -5.41 2.82 -17.16
C ASN A 244 -4.52 3.05 -15.94
N TRP A 245 -5.09 3.18 -14.74
CA TRP A 245 -4.29 3.23 -13.52
C TRP A 245 -3.56 1.90 -13.30
N ILE A 246 -4.24 0.75 -13.37
CA ILE A 246 -3.61 -0.59 -13.25
C ILE A 246 -2.47 -0.73 -14.28
N LYS A 247 -2.71 -0.32 -15.52
CA LYS A 247 -1.71 -0.33 -16.58
C LYS A 247 -0.51 0.59 -16.24
N SER A 248 -0.76 1.77 -15.72
CA SER A 248 0.31 2.70 -15.29
C SER A 248 1.14 2.14 -14.15
N ALA A 249 0.55 1.33 -13.29
CA ALA A 249 1.25 0.56 -12.27
C ALA A 249 1.97 -0.69 -12.83
N ASN A 250 2.11 -0.79 -14.15
CA ASN A 250 2.75 -1.90 -14.86
C ASN A 250 2.18 -3.27 -14.43
N TYR A 251 0.88 -3.33 -14.15
CA TYR A 251 0.16 -4.51 -13.64
C TYR A 251 0.74 -5.10 -12.34
N LYS A 252 1.49 -4.30 -11.57
CA LYS A 252 2.05 -4.71 -10.26
C LYS A 252 1.14 -4.38 -9.09
N SER A 253 -0.04 -3.86 -9.36
CA SER A 253 -1.12 -3.65 -8.41
C SER A 253 -2.44 -3.91 -9.11
N THR A 254 -3.40 -4.47 -8.39
CA THR A 254 -4.81 -4.49 -8.78
C THR A 254 -5.49 -3.22 -8.26
N ALA A 255 -6.76 -3.03 -8.57
CA ALA A 255 -7.59 -1.97 -8.01
C ALA A 255 -8.93 -2.54 -7.55
N PHE A 256 -9.60 -1.85 -6.63
CA PHE A 256 -11.00 -2.15 -6.32
C PHE A 256 -11.86 -1.89 -7.57
N ASP A 257 -12.76 -2.82 -7.88
CA ASP A 257 -13.68 -2.70 -9.02
C ASP A 257 -14.86 -1.79 -8.68
N PHE A 258 -14.59 -0.47 -8.62
CA PHE A 258 -15.64 0.53 -8.42
C PHE A 258 -16.67 0.56 -9.55
N PRO A 259 -16.31 0.39 -10.84
CA PRO A 259 -17.29 0.25 -11.91
C PRO A 259 -18.31 -0.86 -11.63
N LEU A 260 -17.86 -2.05 -11.24
CA LEU A 260 -18.75 -3.15 -10.88
C LEU A 260 -19.60 -2.82 -9.65
N LYS A 261 -19.00 -2.23 -8.61
CA LYS A 261 -19.74 -1.77 -7.42
C LYS A 261 -20.89 -0.85 -7.79
N TYR A 262 -20.65 0.15 -8.65
CA TYR A 262 -21.69 1.07 -9.07
C TYR A 262 -22.73 0.40 -9.97
N ALA A 263 -22.34 -0.51 -10.85
CA ALA A 263 -23.28 -1.29 -11.67
C ALA A 263 -24.20 -2.14 -10.80
N ILE A 264 -23.66 -2.82 -9.78
CA ILE A 264 -24.44 -3.60 -8.81
C ILE A 264 -25.40 -2.70 -8.05
N ASN A 265 -24.92 -1.60 -7.46
CA ASN A 265 -25.75 -0.66 -6.71
C ASN A 265 -26.89 -0.11 -7.57
N ASN A 266 -26.61 0.26 -8.83
CA ASN A 266 -27.63 0.77 -9.75
C ASN A 266 -28.65 -0.30 -10.12
N ALA A 267 -28.21 -1.54 -10.37
CA ALA A 267 -29.12 -2.66 -10.70
C ALA A 267 -30.12 -2.91 -9.57
N PHE A 268 -29.65 -2.94 -8.32
CA PHE A 268 -30.50 -3.18 -7.16
C PHE A 268 -31.38 -1.97 -6.80
N SER A 269 -30.84 -0.76 -6.81
CA SER A 269 -31.61 0.45 -6.46
C SER A 269 -32.70 0.78 -7.50
N SER A 270 -32.48 0.48 -8.77
CA SER A 270 -33.47 0.65 -9.85
C SER A 270 -34.34 -0.60 -10.09
N ASN A 271 -34.12 -1.69 -9.37
CA ASN A 271 -34.74 -2.99 -9.59
C ASN A 271 -34.63 -3.45 -11.07
N ASN A 272 -33.49 -3.17 -11.70
CA ASN A 272 -33.24 -3.45 -13.12
C ASN A 272 -31.91 -4.18 -13.31
N MET A 273 -31.94 -5.51 -13.36
CA MET A 273 -30.74 -6.35 -13.53
C MET A 273 -30.10 -6.22 -14.92
N THR A 274 -30.75 -5.58 -15.89
CA THR A 274 -30.11 -5.30 -17.19
C THR A 274 -28.94 -4.34 -17.08
N ASN A 275 -28.89 -3.53 -16.00
CA ASN A 275 -27.76 -2.64 -15.71
C ASN A 275 -26.45 -3.41 -15.46
N LEU A 276 -26.50 -4.69 -15.10
CA LEU A 276 -25.33 -5.56 -14.99
C LEU A 276 -24.79 -6.03 -16.35
N LYS A 277 -25.54 -5.85 -17.43
CA LYS A 277 -25.17 -6.24 -18.79
C LYS A 277 -24.52 -5.10 -19.58
N SER A 278 -24.50 -3.89 -19.06
CA SER A 278 -23.96 -2.75 -19.80
C SER A 278 -22.44 -2.88 -19.92
N ASN A 279 -21.90 -2.63 -21.11
CA ASN A 279 -20.46 -2.59 -21.37
C ASN A 279 -19.74 -1.41 -20.68
N ASN A 280 -20.49 -0.57 -19.95
CA ASN A 280 -19.98 0.58 -19.25
C ASN A 280 -19.54 0.22 -17.83
N GLY A 281 -18.60 -0.70 -17.70
CA GLY A 281 -17.91 -0.92 -16.43
C GLY A 281 -18.35 -2.13 -15.62
N SER A 282 -19.11 -3.03 -16.17
CA SER A 282 -19.31 -4.32 -15.53
C SER A 282 -18.11 -5.21 -15.78
N SER A 283 -17.40 -5.51 -14.72
CA SER A 283 -16.20 -6.34 -14.65
C SER A 283 -14.95 -5.77 -15.31
N ILE A 284 -14.13 -5.10 -14.51
CA ILE A 284 -12.71 -5.04 -14.79
C ILE A 284 -12.22 -6.47 -14.63
N GLN A 285 -11.95 -7.14 -15.73
CA GLN A 285 -11.20 -8.40 -15.68
C GLN A 285 -9.87 -8.07 -15.01
N PRO A 286 -9.47 -8.81 -13.96
CA PRO A 286 -8.12 -8.67 -13.46
C PRO A 286 -7.20 -8.78 -14.67
N ALA A 287 -6.36 -7.80 -14.91
CA ALA A 287 -5.34 -7.93 -15.93
C ALA A 287 -4.45 -9.10 -15.50
N GLY A 288 -4.70 -10.27 -16.09
CA GLY A 288 -4.21 -11.60 -15.75
C GLY A 288 -2.70 -11.73 -15.67
#